data_bb53c09a5a08129a21a13aee4499c7e4
#
_entry.id   bb53c09a5a08129a21a13aee4499c7e4
#
_cell.length_a   1.000
_cell.length_b   1.000
_cell.length_c   1.000
_cell.angle_alpha   90.00
_cell.angle_beta   90.00
_cell.angle_gamma   90.00
#
_symmetry.space_group_name_H-M   'P 1'
#
loop_
_entity.id
_entity.type
_entity.pdbx_description
1 polymer ?
#
loop_
_entity_poly.entity_id
_entity_poly.type
_entity_poly.pdbx_seq_one_letter_code
_entity_poly.pdbx_strand_id
1 'polypeptide(L)'
;MWYSRVRLAVCIGMLAWAAPSSATLEQGIEAANSGQFEVALKEFRYLADMGYGPGIYELAKMYQGGYGVPKDLHKAAKLFQDAVNTGVADAMFSLAVMYENGEGVKQDKQKAVELYTRAAKKNLAAAQFNLGVMYTNGDGVIKDYHTAMDWYEKAAASNYTLAQFNLALMYYQGLGVSKNIEKSYIWNTVAEYNGSRQAAKSRQLDEQQLSPSQIERATEKANDIYYKIQERKYIPEIRPRKASF
;
A
#
# COMPACT_ATOMS: atom_id res chain seq x y z
N MET A 1 51.51 -57.98 11.64
CA MET A 1 51.09 -56.73 12.32
C MET A 1 50.36 -55.85 11.32
N TRP A 2 49.04 -55.88 11.32
CA TRP A 2 48.22 -55.10 10.43
C TRP A 2 47.34 -54.18 11.27
N TYR A 3 47.60 -52.88 11.24
CA TYR A 3 46.72 -51.85 11.84
C TYR A 3 45.73 -51.41 10.81
N SER A 4 44.48 -51.84 10.96
CA SER A 4 43.36 -51.33 10.18
C SER A 4 42.87 -49.98 10.78
N ARG A 5 43.01 -48.92 10.05
CA ARG A 5 42.45 -47.57 10.38
C ARG A 5 40.98 -47.57 10.01
N VAL A 6 40.11 -47.66 11.02
CA VAL A 6 38.70 -47.34 10.86
C VAL A 6 38.58 -45.83 10.74
N ARG A 7 38.23 -45.36 9.54
CA ARG A 7 37.80 -43.96 9.33
C ARG A 7 36.35 -43.86 9.74
N LEU A 8 36.08 -43.22 10.88
CA LEU A 8 34.73 -42.75 11.26
C LEU A 8 34.36 -41.63 10.32
N ALA A 9 33.46 -41.87 9.37
CA ALA A 9 32.77 -40.85 8.60
C ALA A 9 31.74 -40.20 9.49
N VAL A 10 32.04 -39.01 10.00
CA VAL A 10 31.02 -38.15 10.63
C VAL A 10 30.16 -37.59 9.52
N CYS A 11 29.01 -38.22 9.30
CA CYS A 11 27.94 -37.62 8.52
C CYS A 11 27.37 -36.44 9.31
N ILE A 12 27.89 -35.24 9.07
CA ILE A 12 27.24 -34.00 9.44
C ILE A 12 26.01 -33.92 8.54
N GLY A 13 24.89 -34.38 9.06
CA GLY A 13 23.59 -34.12 8.44
C GLY A 13 23.38 -32.62 8.38
N MET A 14 23.63 -32.01 7.20
CA MET A 14 23.07 -30.70 6.87
C MET A 14 21.56 -30.86 6.93
N LEU A 15 20.94 -30.47 8.06
CA LEU A 15 19.55 -30.10 8.10
C LEU A 15 19.41 -28.94 7.13
N ALA A 16 19.09 -29.23 5.87
CA ALA A 16 18.63 -28.24 4.94
C ALA A 16 17.39 -27.59 5.61
N TRP A 17 17.54 -26.40 6.12
CA TRP A 17 16.41 -25.56 6.49
C TRP A 17 15.64 -25.31 5.21
N ALA A 18 14.63 -26.14 4.96
CA ALA A 18 13.67 -25.86 3.93
C ALA A 18 13.03 -24.52 4.29
N ALA A 19 13.21 -23.51 3.46
CA ALA A 19 12.45 -22.28 3.58
C ALA A 19 10.95 -22.66 3.71
N PRO A 20 10.19 -22.01 4.61
CA PRO A 20 8.76 -22.30 4.75
C PRO A 20 8.11 -22.23 3.36
N SER A 21 7.44 -23.32 2.96
CA SER A 21 6.89 -23.42 1.62
C SER A 21 5.77 -22.40 1.41
N SER A 22 5.70 -21.80 0.23
CA SER A 22 4.55 -20.96 -0.17
C SER A 22 3.21 -21.70 0.01
N ALA A 23 3.20 -23.02 -0.12
CA ALA A 23 2.05 -23.86 0.09
C ALA A 23 1.46 -23.73 1.53
N THR A 24 2.29 -23.65 2.55
CA THR A 24 1.82 -23.49 3.94
C THR A 24 1.16 -22.13 4.18
N LEU A 25 1.68 -21.06 3.55
CA LEU A 25 1.04 -19.73 3.63
C LEU A 25 -0.32 -19.72 2.90
N GLU A 26 -0.38 -20.28 1.69
CA GLU A 26 -1.61 -20.39 0.90
C GLU A 26 -2.67 -21.21 1.63
N GLN A 27 -2.29 -22.35 2.20
CA GLN A 27 -3.19 -23.19 3.00
C GLN A 27 -3.74 -22.44 4.22
N GLY A 28 -2.89 -21.70 4.92
CA GLY A 28 -3.30 -20.84 6.04
C GLY A 28 -4.29 -19.76 5.62
N ILE A 29 -4.04 -19.09 4.48
CA ILE A 29 -4.92 -18.07 3.93
C ILE A 29 -6.26 -18.67 3.49
N GLU A 30 -6.26 -19.80 2.82
CA GLU A 30 -7.48 -20.51 2.40
C GLU A 30 -8.33 -20.95 3.61
N ALA A 31 -7.67 -21.49 4.65
CA ALA A 31 -8.31 -21.84 5.90
C ALA A 31 -8.93 -20.60 6.60
N ALA A 32 -8.23 -19.49 6.63
CA ALA A 32 -8.75 -18.23 7.19
C ALA A 32 -9.98 -17.71 6.41
N ASN A 33 -9.91 -17.74 5.08
CA ASN A 33 -10.99 -17.30 4.20
C ASN A 33 -12.24 -18.21 4.29
N SER A 34 -12.06 -19.48 4.60
CA SER A 34 -13.15 -20.43 4.82
C SER A 34 -13.65 -20.50 6.27
N GLY A 35 -13.13 -19.64 7.15
CA GLY A 35 -13.51 -19.59 8.57
C GLY A 35 -12.90 -20.68 9.43
N GLN A 36 -11.96 -21.47 8.92
CA GLN A 36 -11.24 -22.52 9.65
C GLN A 36 -10.07 -21.89 10.44
N PHE A 37 -10.39 -21.01 11.38
CA PHE A 37 -9.40 -20.17 12.07
C PHE A 37 -8.37 -20.95 12.90
N GLU A 38 -8.73 -22.11 13.43
CA GLU A 38 -7.78 -22.96 14.18
C GLU A 38 -6.68 -23.51 13.26
N VAL A 39 -7.04 -23.93 12.05
CA VAL A 39 -6.10 -24.40 11.03
C VAL A 39 -5.20 -23.23 10.58
N ALA A 40 -5.81 -22.10 10.24
CA ALA A 40 -5.07 -20.90 9.85
C ALA A 40 -4.07 -20.46 10.92
N LEU A 41 -4.48 -20.43 12.19
CA LEU A 41 -3.61 -20.07 13.30
C LEU A 41 -2.42 -21.03 13.47
N LYS A 42 -2.65 -22.32 13.27
CA LYS A 42 -1.57 -23.32 13.35
C LYS A 42 -0.51 -23.06 12.29
N GLU A 43 -0.95 -22.86 11.05
CA GLU A 43 -0.06 -22.59 9.92
C GLU A 43 0.68 -21.25 10.08
N PHE A 44 -0.02 -20.18 10.45
CA PHE A 44 0.62 -18.85 10.62
C PHE A 44 1.56 -18.81 11.83
N ARG A 45 1.28 -19.52 12.92
CA ARG A 45 2.22 -19.68 14.05
C ARG A 45 3.48 -20.41 13.62
N TYR A 46 3.34 -21.52 12.92
CA TYR A 46 4.49 -22.24 12.38
C TYR A 46 5.38 -21.35 11.51
N LEU A 47 4.78 -20.59 10.59
CA LEU A 47 5.50 -19.64 9.73
C LEU A 47 6.15 -18.51 10.52
N ALA A 48 5.48 -18.01 11.56
CA ALA A 48 6.01 -16.98 12.44
C ALA A 48 7.21 -17.48 13.28
N ASP A 49 7.13 -18.71 13.79
CA ASP A 49 8.23 -19.35 14.52
C ASP A 49 9.48 -19.55 13.64
N MET A 50 9.27 -19.73 12.32
CA MET A 50 10.34 -19.80 11.32
C MET A 50 10.83 -18.41 10.90
N GLY A 51 10.28 -17.32 11.42
CA GLY A 51 10.64 -15.95 11.05
C GLY A 51 10.16 -15.53 9.65
N TYR A 52 9.19 -16.25 9.07
CA TYR A 52 8.67 -15.93 7.74
C TYR A 52 7.71 -14.74 7.78
N GLY A 53 8.17 -13.60 7.27
CA GLY A 53 7.47 -12.31 7.37
C GLY A 53 6.01 -12.31 6.95
N PRO A 54 5.62 -12.87 5.79
CA PRO A 54 4.21 -12.97 5.40
C PRO A 54 3.36 -13.78 6.40
N GLY A 55 3.89 -14.86 6.98
CA GLY A 55 3.21 -15.63 8.02
C GLY A 55 3.02 -14.85 9.32
N ILE A 56 4.05 -14.09 9.73
CA ILE A 56 3.96 -13.18 10.88
C ILE A 56 2.88 -12.12 10.64
N TYR A 57 2.81 -11.55 9.43
CA TYR A 57 1.80 -10.57 9.03
C TYR A 57 0.37 -11.14 9.13
N GLU A 58 0.14 -12.34 8.60
CA GLU A 58 -1.18 -12.98 8.69
C GLU A 58 -1.55 -13.33 10.14
N LEU A 59 -0.59 -13.78 10.96
CA LEU A 59 -0.82 -13.99 12.38
C LEU A 59 -1.19 -12.69 13.10
N ALA A 60 -0.56 -11.58 12.75
CA ALA A 60 -0.90 -10.26 13.30
C ALA A 60 -2.35 -9.87 12.99
N LYS A 61 -2.82 -10.11 11.76
CA LYS A 61 -4.21 -9.88 11.34
C LYS A 61 -5.21 -10.74 12.15
N MET A 62 -4.85 -11.99 12.47
CA MET A 62 -5.68 -12.84 13.32
C MET A 62 -5.91 -12.22 14.70
N TYR A 63 -4.85 -11.70 15.34
CA TYR A 63 -4.98 -10.99 16.62
C TYR A 63 -5.68 -9.64 16.50
N GLN A 64 -5.47 -8.91 15.41
CA GLN A 64 -6.13 -7.63 15.14
C GLN A 64 -7.65 -7.79 15.00
N GLY A 65 -8.08 -8.83 14.28
CA GLY A 65 -9.51 -9.11 14.04
C GLY A 65 -10.17 -9.94 15.12
N GLY A 66 -9.41 -10.66 15.95
CA GLY A 66 -9.94 -11.63 16.90
C GLY A 66 -10.40 -12.94 16.23
N TYR A 67 -9.74 -13.35 15.14
CA TYR A 67 -10.10 -14.53 14.36
C TYR A 67 -9.47 -15.79 14.98
N GLY A 68 -10.28 -16.65 15.59
CA GLY A 68 -9.84 -17.86 16.27
C GLY A 68 -9.02 -17.64 17.55
N VAL A 69 -8.76 -16.39 17.92
CA VAL A 69 -8.11 -15.94 19.15
C VAL A 69 -8.82 -14.71 19.68
N PRO A 70 -8.76 -14.41 20.98
CA PRO A 70 -9.23 -13.12 21.51
C PRO A 70 -8.51 -11.96 20.80
N LYS A 71 -9.27 -10.93 20.45
CA LYS A 71 -8.72 -9.70 19.85
C LYS A 71 -7.69 -9.08 20.78
N ASP A 72 -6.49 -8.84 20.27
CA ASP A 72 -5.38 -8.25 21.02
C ASP A 72 -4.59 -7.31 20.11
N LEU A 73 -4.90 -6.02 20.18
CA LEU A 73 -4.26 -5.00 19.34
C LEU A 73 -2.79 -4.74 19.71
N HIS A 74 -2.41 -4.92 21.00
CA HIS A 74 -1.01 -4.78 21.40
C HIS A 74 -0.16 -5.90 20.82
N LYS A 75 -0.66 -7.13 20.87
CA LYS A 75 0.01 -8.29 20.27
C LYS A 75 0.05 -8.18 18.75
N ALA A 76 -1.04 -7.72 18.11
CA ALA A 76 -1.07 -7.46 16.68
C ALA A 76 0.01 -6.44 16.27
N ALA A 77 0.12 -5.31 16.98
CA ALA A 77 1.13 -4.30 16.72
C ALA A 77 2.56 -4.84 16.85
N LYS A 78 2.83 -5.65 17.85
CA LYS A 78 4.13 -6.31 18.03
C LYS A 78 4.45 -7.23 16.84
N LEU A 79 3.51 -8.07 16.44
CA LEU A 79 3.67 -8.98 15.30
C LEU A 79 3.81 -8.21 13.98
N PHE A 80 3.04 -7.14 13.78
CA PHE A 80 3.26 -6.26 12.62
C PHE A 80 4.66 -5.66 12.63
N GLN A 81 5.18 -5.22 13.80
CA GLN A 81 6.55 -4.73 13.90
C GLN A 81 7.58 -5.82 13.55
N ASP A 82 7.35 -7.06 13.96
CA ASP A 82 8.22 -8.20 13.61
C ASP A 82 8.17 -8.44 12.09
N ALA A 83 6.99 -8.40 11.46
CA ALA A 83 6.85 -8.51 10.01
C ALA A 83 7.48 -7.31 9.26
N VAL A 84 7.42 -6.09 9.82
CA VAL A 84 8.13 -4.90 9.29
C VAL A 84 9.64 -5.11 9.26
N ASN A 85 10.19 -5.78 10.28
CA ASN A 85 11.63 -6.07 10.36
C ASN A 85 12.09 -7.06 9.27
N THR A 86 11.20 -7.91 8.78
CA THR A 86 11.46 -8.80 7.62
C THR A 86 11.22 -8.10 6.27
N GLY A 87 10.70 -6.87 6.28
CA GLY A 87 10.50 -6.08 5.06
C GLY A 87 9.14 -6.21 4.38
N VAL A 88 8.11 -6.77 5.04
CA VAL A 88 6.75 -6.87 4.50
C VAL A 88 6.09 -5.49 4.38
N ALA A 89 5.73 -5.09 3.16
CA ALA A 89 5.16 -3.75 2.89
C ALA A 89 3.77 -3.58 3.52
N ASP A 90 2.93 -4.61 3.44
CA ASP A 90 1.59 -4.59 4.03
C ASP A 90 1.64 -4.49 5.57
N ALA A 91 2.67 -5.06 6.21
CA ALA A 91 2.88 -4.89 7.64
C ALA A 91 3.30 -3.46 8.00
N MET A 92 4.14 -2.82 7.17
CA MET A 92 4.49 -1.41 7.34
C MET A 92 3.24 -0.53 7.26
N PHE A 93 2.37 -0.80 6.28
CA PHE A 93 1.10 -0.10 6.13
C PHE A 93 0.17 -0.32 7.32
N SER A 94 -0.05 -1.57 7.73
CA SER A 94 -0.95 -1.88 8.83
C SER A 94 -0.48 -1.28 10.16
N LEU A 95 0.82 -1.34 10.44
CA LEU A 95 1.39 -0.73 11.64
C LEU A 95 1.34 0.81 11.57
N ALA A 96 1.48 1.40 10.37
CA ALA A 96 1.30 2.84 10.17
C ALA A 96 -0.13 3.29 10.53
N VAL A 97 -1.16 2.56 10.07
CA VAL A 97 -2.56 2.81 10.44
C VAL A 97 -2.76 2.71 11.96
N MET A 98 -2.15 1.73 12.62
CA MET A 98 -2.23 1.60 14.07
C MET A 98 -1.60 2.79 14.80
N TYR A 99 -0.46 3.30 14.34
CA TYR A 99 0.15 4.52 14.91
C TYR A 99 -0.66 5.78 14.61
N GLU A 100 -1.24 5.88 13.41
CA GLU A 100 -2.08 7.01 13.02
C GLU A 100 -3.32 7.12 13.91
N ASN A 101 -3.96 5.98 14.24
CA ASN A 101 -5.19 5.94 15.02
C ASN A 101 -4.97 5.78 16.53
N GLY A 102 -3.79 5.32 16.98
CA GLY A 102 -3.53 4.95 18.36
C GLY A 102 -4.15 3.59 18.74
N GLU A 103 -4.27 2.67 17.79
CA GLU A 103 -4.84 1.34 18.00
C GLU A 103 -3.78 0.34 18.46
N GLY A 104 -3.85 -0.13 19.71
CA GLY A 104 -2.87 -1.06 20.30
C GLY A 104 -1.47 -0.49 20.49
N VAL A 105 -1.28 0.79 20.15
CA VAL A 105 -0.05 1.57 20.37
C VAL A 105 -0.45 2.99 20.74
N LYS A 106 0.46 3.73 21.37
CA LYS A 106 0.25 5.18 21.54
C LYS A 106 0.25 5.86 20.16
N GLN A 107 -0.74 6.72 19.92
CA GLN A 107 -0.82 7.49 18.67
C GLN A 107 0.49 8.25 18.40
N ASP A 108 1.00 8.10 17.19
CA ASP A 108 2.21 8.77 16.72
C ASP A 108 2.14 8.95 15.19
N LYS A 109 1.64 10.11 14.76
CA LYS A 109 1.48 10.42 13.34
C LYS A 109 2.82 10.53 12.58
N GLN A 110 3.90 10.92 13.26
CA GLN A 110 5.23 11.01 12.64
C GLN A 110 5.75 9.61 12.32
N LYS A 111 5.56 8.66 13.25
CA LYS A 111 5.92 7.26 13.03
C LYS A 111 5.04 6.61 11.97
N ALA A 112 3.77 6.99 11.88
CA ALA A 112 2.89 6.56 10.79
C ALA A 112 3.44 7.02 9.43
N VAL A 113 3.85 8.29 9.29
CA VAL A 113 4.48 8.81 8.06
C VAL A 113 5.74 8.05 7.69
N GLU A 114 6.61 7.74 8.67
CA GLU A 114 7.82 6.94 8.42
C GLU A 114 7.48 5.57 7.83
N LEU A 115 6.55 4.86 8.45
CA LEU A 115 6.12 3.53 8.02
C LEU A 115 5.41 3.55 6.67
N TYR A 116 4.50 4.51 6.44
CA TYR A 116 3.88 4.71 5.12
C TYR A 116 4.94 5.03 4.05
N THR A 117 5.95 5.84 4.37
CA THR A 117 7.04 6.14 3.43
C THR A 117 7.83 4.89 3.05
N ARG A 118 8.10 4.01 4.01
CA ARG A 118 8.78 2.72 3.74
C ARG A 118 7.92 1.81 2.87
N ALA A 119 6.60 1.71 3.15
CA ALA A 119 5.67 0.93 2.35
C ALA A 119 5.50 1.51 0.92
N ALA A 120 5.39 2.84 0.81
CA ALA A 120 5.27 3.55 -0.46
C ALA A 120 6.50 3.39 -1.37
N LYS A 121 7.70 3.35 -0.80
CA LYS A 121 8.95 3.03 -1.52
C LYS A 121 8.98 1.59 -2.06
N LYS A 122 8.15 0.70 -1.50
CA LYS A 122 7.91 -0.65 -2.02
C LYS A 122 6.73 -0.70 -3.00
N ASN A 123 6.30 0.46 -3.51
CA ASN A 123 5.20 0.63 -4.47
C ASN A 123 3.81 0.20 -3.95
N LEU A 124 3.59 0.20 -2.64
CA LEU A 124 2.25 -0.02 -2.09
C LEU A 124 1.38 1.23 -2.32
N ALA A 125 0.44 1.15 -3.26
CA ALA A 125 -0.39 2.28 -3.69
C ALA A 125 -1.23 2.89 -2.55
N ALA A 126 -1.75 2.05 -1.64
CA ALA A 126 -2.49 2.52 -0.46
C ALA A 126 -1.61 3.40 0.45
N ALA A 127 -0.33 3.04 0.64
CA ALA A 127 0.61 3.84 1.42
C ALA A 127 0.97 5.15 0.72
N GLN A 128 1.14 5.13 -0.60
CA GLN A 128 1.35 6.34 -1.41
C GLN A 128 0.15 7.29 -1.29
N PHE A 129 -1.06 6.77 -1.39
CA PHE A 129 -2.28 7.56 -1.20
C PHE A 129 -2.34 8.19 0.20
N ASN A 130 -2.13 7.41 1.27
CA ASN A 130 -2.18 7.92 2.64
C ASN A 130 -1.11 9.01 2.89
N LEU A 131 0.09 8.86 2.33
CA LEU A 131 1.08 9.95 2.36
C LEU A 131 0.57 11.22 1.68
N GLY A 132 -0.08 11.10 0.52
CA GLY A 132 -0.73 12.22 -0.14
C GLY A 132 -1.73 12.92 0.78
N VAL A 133 -2.56 12.16 1.50
CA VAL A 133 -3.51 12.70 2.49
C VAL A 133 -2.76 13.40 3.64
N MET A 134 -1.74 12.77 4.22
CA MET A 134 -0.97 13.34 5.33
C MET A 134 -0.30 14.66 4.96
N TYR A 135 0.31 14.75 3.76
CA TYR A 135 0.89 16.00 3.26
C TYR A 135 -0.18 17.06 2.90
N THR A 136 -1.37 16.64 2.45
CA THR A 136 -2.50 17.56 2.20
C THR A 136 -3.00 18.20 3.48
N ASN A 137 -3.05 17.44 4.58
CA ASN A 137 -3.59 17.89 5.86
C ASN A 137 -2.53 18.53 6.77
N GLY A 138 -1.27 18.11 6.66
CA GLY A 138 -0.19 18.42 7.62
C GLY A 138 -0.20 17.45 8.81
N ASP A 139 -0.66 16.21 8.61
CA ASP A 139 -0.75 15.19 9.65
C ASP A 139 0.62 14.52 9.87
N GLY A 140 1.29 14.83 10.97
CA GLY A 140 2.62 14.30 11.30
C GLY A 140 3.77 14.82 10.41
N VAL A 141 3.46 15.70 9.47
CA VAL A 141 4.39 16.37 8.55
C VAL A 141 4.00 17.83 8.35
N ILE A 142 4.91 18.64 7.84
CA ILE A 142 4.55 19.98 7.37
C ILE A 142 3.69 19.84 6.12
N LYS A 143 2.56 20.56 6.09
CA LYS A 143 1.63 20.57 4.96
C LYS A 143 2.33 21.01 3.68
N ASP A 144 2.24 20.18 2.64
CA ASP A 144 2.87 20.45 1.34
C ASP A 144 2.04 19.81 0.22
N TYR A 145 1.31 20.63 -0.49
CA TYR A 145 0.46 20.19 -1.61
C TYR A 145 1.26 19.66 -2.82
N HIS A 146 2.49 20.13 -3.04
CA HIS A 146 3.33 19.60 -4.13
C HIS A 146 3.73 18.16 -3.83
N THR A 147 4.23 17.92 -2.61
CA THR A 147 4.57 16.55 -2.17
C THR A 147 3.33 15.65 -2.13
N ALA A 148 2.16 16.17 -1.71
CA ALA A 148 0.90 15.43 -1.75
C ALA A 148 0.56 14.98 -3.18
N MET A 149 0.63 15.87 -4.17
CA MET A 149 0.40 15.54 -5.58
C MET A 149 1.35 14.47 -6.10
N ASP A 150 2.64 14.57 -5.78
CA ASP A 150 3.64 13.58 -6.21
C ASP A 150 3.30 12.17 -5.68
N TRP A 151 2.79 12.08 -4.46
CA TRP A 151 2.35 10.81 -3.89
C TRP A 151 1.04 10.32 -4.50
N TYR A 152 0.05 11.21 -4.71
CA TYR A 152 -1.19 10.84 -5.40
C TYR A 152 -0.93 10.38 -6.83
N GLU A 153 0.00 10.99 -7.58
CA GLU A 153 0.34 10.53 -8.92
C GLU A 153 0.93 9.13 -8.95
N LYS A 154 1.82 8.81 -8.00
CA LYS A 154 2.36 7.44 -7.88
C LYS A 154 1.24 6.42 -7.61
N ALA A 155 0.34 6.75 -6.68
CA ALA A 155 -0.80 5.89 -6.38
C ALA A 155 -1.76 5.77 -7.58
N ALA A 156 -2.05 6.89 -8.27
CA ALA A 156 -2.90 6.92 -9.47
C ALA A 156 -2.32 6.09 -10.62
N ALA A 157 -0.99 6.15 -10.81
CA ALA A 157 -0.26 5.30 -11.78
C ALA A 157 -0.38 3.80 -11.46
N SER A 158 -0.59 3.45 -10.20
CA SER A 158 -0.87 2.09 -9.73
C SER A 158 -2.38 1.76 -9.71
N ASN A 159 -3.17 2.49 -10.49
CA ASN A 159 -4.63 2.32 -10.61
C ASN A 159 -5.42 2.54 -9.31
N TYR A 160 -4.90 3.35 -8.38
CA TYR A 160 -5.60 3.64 -7.13
C TYR A 160 -6.64 4.74 -7.34
N THR A 161 -7.92 4.36 -7.45
CA THR A 161 -9.03 5.23 -7.87
C THR A 161 -9.20 6.48 -6.99
N LEU A 162 -9.02 6.36 -5.67
CA LEU A 162 -9.11 7.51 -4.76
C LEU A 162 -8.01 8.53 -5.01
N ALA A 163 -6.80 8.09 -5.40
CA ALA A 163 -5.72 8.99 -5.75
C ALA A 163 -6.00 9.73 -7.06
N GLN A 164 -6.58 9.06 -8.06
CA GLN A 164 -7.01 9.67 -9.32
C GLN A 164 -8.04 10.78 -9.06
N PHE A 165 -9.03 10.51 -8.22
CA PHE A 165 -10.03 11.50 -7.82
C PHE A 165 -9.40 12.68 -7.04
N ASN A 166 -8.48 12.44 -6.11
CA ASN A 166 -7.81 13.50 -5.37
C ASN A 166 -6.92 14.38 -6.27
N LEU A 167 -6.28 13.80 -7.29
CA LEU A 167 -5.57 14.58 -8.31
C LEU A 167 -6.52 15.51 -9.07
N ALA A 168 -7.70 15.02 -9.48
CA ALA A 168 -8.71 15.85 -10.10
C ALA A 168 -9.09 17.03 -9.21
N LEU A 169 -9.36 16.77 -7.93
CA LEU A 169 -9.70 17.80 -6.95
C LEU A 169 -8.59 18.85 -6.77
N MET A 170 -7.32 18.41 -6.72
CA MET A 170 -6.18 19.31 -6.61
C MET A 170 -6.05 20.22 -7.85
N TYR A 171 -6.25 19.70 -9.05
CA TYR A 171 -6.31 20.53 -10.28
C TYR A 171 -7.51 21.47 -10.32
N TYR A 172 -8.68 21.01 -9.84
CA TYR A 172 -9.88 21.85 -9.77
C TYR A 172 -9.70 23.04 -8.82
N GLN A 173 -9.10 22.82 -7.67
CA GLN A 173 -8.90 23.81 -6.62
C GLN A 173 -7.60 24.63 -6.80
N GLY A 174 -6.66 24.18 -7.60
CA GLY A 174 -5.34 24.80 -7.73
C GLY A 174 -4.43 24.57 -6.51
N LEU A 175 -4.54 23.39 -5.87
CA LEU A 175 -3.72 23.03 -4.71
C LEU A 175 -2.37 22.44 -5.17
N GLY A 176 -1.27 23.12 -4.85
CA GLY A 176 0.07 22.70 -5.27
C GLY A 176 0.36 22.88 -6.77
N VAL A 177 -0.62 23.32 -7.56
CA VAL A 177 -0.52 23.60 -9.00
C VAL A 177 -1.45 24.74 -9.36
N SER A 178 -1.29 25.32 -10.55
CA SER A 178 -2.31 26.25 -11.08
C SER A 178 -3.62 25.49 -11.35
N LYS A 179 -4.74 26.12 -11.02
CA LYS A 179 -6.09 25.59 -11.34
C LYS A 179 -6.18 25.22 -12.82
N ASN A 180 -6.67 24.01 -13.10
CA ASN A 180 -6.78 23.50 -14.46
C ASN A 180 -7.97 22.53 -14.58
N ILE A 181 -9.09 23.04 -15.12
CA ILE A 181 -10.34 22.28 -15.25
C ILE A 181 -10.19 21.13 -16.25
N GLU A 182 -9.41 21.30 -17.33
CA GLU A 182 -9.17 20.23 -18.30
C GLU A 182 -8.43 19.04 -17.66
N LYS A 183 -7.41 19.30 -16.83
CA LYS A 183 -6.73 18.23 -16.07
C LYS A 183 -7.62 17.62 -14.98
N SER A 184 -8.50 18.44 -14.35
CA SER A 184 -9.52 17.93 -13.42
C SER A 184 -10.45 16.94 -14.13
N TYR A 185 -10.99 17.34 -15.27
CA TYR A 185 -11.85 16.51 -16.12
C TYR A 185 -11.16 15.19 -16.50
N ILE A 186 -9.90 15.26 -16.96
CA ILE A 186 -9.11 14.07 -17.34
C ILE A 186 -9.04 13.07 -16.18
N TRP A 187 -8.62 13.50 -15.01
CA TRP A 187 -8.46 12.62 -13.86
C TRP A 187 -9.78 12.13 -13.28
N ASN A 188 -10.85 12.96 -13.31
CA ASN A 188 -12.21 12.53 -12.96
C ASN A 188 -12.71 11.46 -13.94
N THR A 189 -12.43 11.58 -15.25
CA THR A 189 -12.78 10.58 -16.26
C THR A 189 -12.06 9.25 -16.00
N VAL A 190 -10.75 9.29 -15.73
CA VAL A 190 -9.97 8.08 -15.40
C VAL A 190 -10.52 7.40 -14.14
N ALA A 191 -10.83 8.17 -13.09
CA ALA A 191 -11.40 7.64 -11.87
C ALA A 191 -12.82 7.07 -12.06
N GLU A 192 -13.63 7.70 -12.93
CA GLU A 192 -14.96 7.19 -13.31
C GLU A 192 -14.87 5.85 -14.03
N TYR A 193 -13.94 5.69 -14.98
CA TYR A 193 -13.69 4.42 -15.66
C TYR A 193 -13.30 3.29 -14.69
N ASN A 194 -12.67 3.65 -13.57
CA ASN A 194 -12.39 2.74 -12.46
C ASN A 194 -13.54 2.64 -11.43
N GLY A 195 -14.73 3.10 -11.78
CA GLY A 195 -15.97 2.91 -11.00
C GLY A 195 -16.27 3.97 -9.95
N SER A 196 -15.56 5.11 -9.93
CA SER A 196 -15.83 6.20 -8.98
C SER A 196 -17.08 6.99 -9.35
N ARG A 197 -18.20 6.76 -8.64
CA ARG A 197 -19.42 7.57 -8.80
C ARG A 197 -19.24 9.04 -8.43
N GLN A 198 -18.33 9.33 -7.50
CA GLN A 198 -18.03 10.69 -7.08
C GLN A 198 -17.27 11.45 -8.17
N ALA A 199 -16.30 10.80 -8.81
CA ALA A 199 -15.58 11.35 -9.94
C ALA A 199 -16.50 11.62 -11.14
N ALA A 200 -17.46 10.74 -11.43
CA ALA A 200 -18.46 10.96 -12.47
C ALA A 200 -19.26 12.25 -12.25
N LYS A 201 -19.70 12.52 -11.02
CA LYS A 201 -20.40 13.79 -10.69
C LYS A 201 -19.49 15.00 -10.82
N SER A 202 -18.24 14.91 -10.38
CA SER A 202 -17.28 16.01 -10.50
C SER A 202 -16.91 16.28 -11.97
N ARG A 203 -16.78 15.25 -12.79
CA ARG A 203 -16.56 15.39 -14.24
C ARG A 203 -17.68 16.18 -14.93
N GLN A 204 -18.95 15.93 -14.55
CA GLN A 204 -20.10 16.71 -15.10
C GLN A 204 -20.03 18.20 -14.73
N LEU A 205 -19.47 18.54 -13.56
CA LEU A 205 -19.26 19.94 -13.17
C LEU A 205 -18.08 20.56 -13.95
N ASP A 206 -17.05 19.78 -14.24
CA ASP A 206 -15.94 20.22 -15.08
C ASP A 206 -16.39 20.49 -16.53
N GLU A 207 -17.27 19.64 -17.10
CA GLU A 207 -17.83 19.80 -18.44
C GLU A 207 -18.55 21.14 -18.63
N GLN A 208 -19.22 21.64 -17.61
CA GLN A 208 -19.91 22.94 -17.68
C GLN A 208 -18.96 24.13 -17.85
N GLN A 209 -17.67 23.94 -17.60
CA GLN A 209 -16.64 24.97 -17.66
C GLN A 209 -15.71 24.82 -18.89
N LEU A 210 -15.93 23.80 -19.70
CA LEU A 210 -15.08 23.49 -20.86
C LEU A 210 -15.85 23.67 -22.17
N SER A 211 -15.15 24.07 -23.23
CA SER A 211 -15.70 24.06 -24.57
C SER A 211 -15.77 22.63 -25.13
N PRO A 212 -16.65 22.36 -26.13
CA PRO A 212 -16.74 21.05 -26.77
C PRO A 212 -15.37 20.50 -27.24
N SER A 213 -14.54 21.36 -27.84
CA SER A 213 -13.21 20.97 -28.33
C SER A 213 -12.22 20.63 -27.17
N GLN A 214 -12.37 21.27 -26.01
CA GLN A 214 -11.58 20.94 -24.83
C GLN A 214 -12.02 19.59 -24.25
N ILE A 215 -13.33 19.32 -24.18
CA ILE A 215 -13.89 18.05 -23.72
C ILE A 215 -13.39 16.90 -24.60
N GLU A 216 -13.44 17.05 -25.93
CA GLU A 216 -12.97 16.04 -26.89
C GLU A 216 -11.49 15.70 -26.64
N ARG A 217 -10.59 16.69 -26.64
CA ARG A 217 -9.15 16.48 -26.35
C ARG A 217 -8.89 15.88 -24.98
N ALA A 218 -9.63 16.36 -23.95
CA ALA A 218 -9.47 15.86 -22.58
C ALA A 218 -9.93 14.39 -22.47
N THR A 219 -10.99 14.02 -23.17
CA THR A 219 -11.49 12.63 -23.22
C THR A 219 -10.48 11.72 -23.91
N GLU A 220 -9.91 12.12 -25.05
CA GLU A 220 -8.86 11.35 -25.71
C GLU A 220 -7.65 11.13 -24.79
N LYS A 221 -7.24 12.19 -24.09
CA LYS A 221 -6.12 12.11 -23.14
C LYS A 221 -6.45 11.24 -21.93
N ALA A 222 -7.67 11.28 -21.41
CA ALA A 222 -8.13 10.42 -20.34
C ALA A 222 -8.12 8.94 -20.76
N ASN A 223 -8.56 8.64 -21.98
CA ASN A 223 -8.51 7.30 -22.55
C ASN A 223 -7.05 6.79 -22.65
N ASP A 224 -6.15 7.60 -23.19
CA ASP A 224 -4.72 7.25 -23.30
C ASP A 224 -4.11 6.96 -21.91
N ILE A 225 -4.37 7.83 -20.92
CA ILE A 225 -3.91 7.64 -19.54
C ILE A 225 -4.50 6.36 -18.94
N TYR A 226 -5.80 6.15 -19.09
CA TYR A 226 -6.48 4.96 -18.58
C TYR A 226 -5.85 3.67 -19.11
N TYR A 227 -5.70 3.55 -20.44
CA TYR A 227 -5.09 2.36 -21.04
C TYR A 227 -3.63 2.17 -20.62
N LYS A 228 -2.83 3.25 -20.54
CA LYS A 228 -1.45 3.18 -20.06
C LYS A 228 -1.37 2.70 -18.61
N ILE A 229 -2.31 3.10 -17.75
CA ILE A 229 -2.38 2.62 -16.36
C ILE A 229 -2.72 1.13 -16.34
N GLN A 230 -3.73 0.68 -17.11
CA GLN A 230 -4.11 -0.73 -17.18
C GLN A 230 -2.96 -1.62 -17.67
N GLU A 231 -2.18 -1.12 -18.63
CA GLU A 231 -1.00 -1.80 -19.16
C GLU A 231 0.27 -1.62 -18.31
N ARG A 232 0.21 -0.91 -17.18
CA ARG A 232 1.36 -0.54 -16.33
C ARG A 232 2.47 0.24 -17.07
N LYS A 233 2.08 1.02 -18.08
CA LYS A 233 2.98 1.86 -18.92
C LYS A 233 2.88 3.35 -18.60
N TYR A 234 1.97 3.74 -17.71
CA TYR A 234 1.83 5.15 -17.34
C TYR A 234 3.01 5.61 -16.49
N ILE A 235 3.63 6.70 -16.91
CA ILE A 235 4.72 7.36 -16.18
C ILE A 235 4.19 8.70 -15.68
N PRO A 236 4.21 8.96 -14.35
CA PRO A 236 3.80 10.24 -13.78
C PRO A 236 4.59 11.43 -14.35
N GLU A 237 3.93 12.57 -14.54
CA GLU A 237 4.59 13.80 -14.95
C GLU A 237 5.54 14.30 -13.85
N ILE A 238 6.82 14.50 -14.20
CA ILE A 238 7.78 15.16 -13.28
C ILE A 238 7.47 16.65 -13.27
N ARG A 239 7.00 17.16 -12.13
CA ARG A 239 6.76 18.61 -11.97
C ARG A 239 8.01 19.31 -11.46
N PRO A 240 8.48 20.38 -12.13
CA PRO A 240 9.54 21.20 -11.57
C PRO A 240 9.03 21.85 -10.28
N ARG A 241 9.72 21.60 -9.16
CA ARG A 241 9.48 22.34 -7.92
C ARG A 241 9.89 23.79 -8.19
N LYS A 242 8.95 24.74 -8.01
CA LYS A 242 9.36 26.15 -7.96
C LYS A 242 10.31 26.28 -6.79
N ALA A 243 11.52 26.79 -7.04
CA ALA A 243 12.44 27.13 -5.97
C ALA A 243 11.70 28.10 -5.03
N SER A 244 11.53 27.70 -3.78
CA SER A 244 11.07 28.60 -2.73
C SER A 244 12.23 29.56 -2.45
N PHE A 245 12.08 30.80 -2.91
CA PHE A 245 12.94 31.91 -2.51
C PHE A 245 12.54 32.39 -1.14
#